data_cebefb1d9c46673ad7abceffbd583943
#
_entry.id   cebefb1d9c46673ad7abceffbd583943
#
_cell.length_a   1.000
_cell.length_b   1.000
_cell.length_c   1.000
_cell.angle_alpha   90.00
_cell.angle_beta   90.00
_cell.angle_gamma   90.00
#
_symmetry.space_group_name_H-M   'P 1'
#
loop_
_entity.id
_entity.type
_entity.pdbx_description
1 polymer ?
#
loop_
_entity_poly.entity_id
_entity_poly.type
_entity_poly.pdbx_seq_one_letter_code
_entity_poly.pdbx_strand_id
1 'polypeptide(L)'
;MKKHIVAAAFVAISSASAFAADLPARVAAPVAYVPPFSWTGFYLGGELGWIQTKPEYTTGALLLGAPFVVSSGSDKNGLTYGVLGGYNYQVGQLVLGVEGDFVGWTVGKIRYTAITGDFLTAHTKWGGSIRGRLGYAADRALFYVTGGAAFVSNETSIPTTGISIGGDGTRLGWTVGGGIDYAFTNNWFTGIEYRYSQYEAKTFTYPIPILNLGFVGFKQELSSNQVTARIGYKF
;
A
#
# COMPACT_ATOMS: atom_id res chain seq x y z
N MET A 1 32.20 -84.71 63.99
CA MET A 1 33.30 -83.86 64.45
C MET A 1 33.11 -82.49 63.86
N LYS A 2 33.31 -81.48 64.70
CA LYS A 2 33.36 -79.99 64.49
C LYS A 2 32.02 -79.25 64.43
N LYS A 3 31.72 -78.67 65.48
CA LYS A 3 30.67 -77.69 65.86
C LYS A 3 31.01 -76.34 65.30
N HIS A 4 30.04 -75.62 64.73
CA HIS A 4 30.14 -74.25 64.51
C HIS A 4 28.92 -73.52 65.12
N ILE A 5 29.21 -72.77 66.14
CA ILE A 5 28.32 -71.85 66.85
C ILE A 5 28.22 -70.61 65.96
N VAL A 6 27.03 -70.26 65.60
CA VAL A 6 26.77 -68.95 64.95
C VAL A 6 26.03 -68.09 65.95
N ALA A 7 26.70 -67.05 66.40
CA ALA A 7 26.14 -66.02 67.27
C ALA A 7 25.21 -65.13 66.44
N ALA A 8 23.96 -65.01 66.80
CA ALA A 8 23.00 -64.06 66.23
C ALA A 8 23.21 -62.71 66.95
N ALA A 9 23.70 -61.73 66.15
CA ALA A 9 23.74 -60.36 66.60
C ALA A 9 22.41 -59.69 66.20
N PHE A 10 21.60 -59.34 67.22
CA PHE A 10 20.39 -58.52 67.04
C PHE A 10 20.83 -57.07 66.85
N VAL A 11 20.72 -56.52 65.65
CA VAL A 11 20.85 -55.08 65.40
C VAL A 11 19.44 -54.47 65.49
N ALA A 12 19.21 -53.73 66.60
CA ALA A 12 18.03 -52.88 66.74
C ALA A 12 18.18 -51.68 65.85
N ILE A 13 17.48 -51.67 64.75
CA ILE A 13 17.36 -50.48 63.87
C ILE A 13 16.28 -49.60 64.45
N SER A 14 16.71 -48.55 65.17
CA SER A 14 15.83 -47.44 65.55
C SER A 14 15.42 -46.66 64.30
N SER A 15 14.17 -46.79 63.94
CA SER A 15 13.52 -45.97 62.89
C SER A 15 13.39 -44.55 63.39
N ALA A 16 14.35 -43.67 63.04
CA ALA A 16 14.19 -42.26 63.15
C ALA A 16 13.19 -41.80 62.11
N SER A 17 12.00 -41.42 62.56
CA SER A 17 11.02 -40.73 61.69
C SER A 17 11.63 -39.38 61.25
N ALA A 18 12.16 -39.32 60.06
CA ALA A 18 12.51 -38.09 59.43
C ALA A 18 11.20 -37.30 59.17
N PHE A 19 10.91 -36.31 59.99
CA PHE A 19 9.96 -35.28 59.62
C PHE A 19 10.55 -34.56 58.40
N ALA A 20 10.10 -34.94 57.20
CA ALA A 20 10.31 -34.17 56.03
C ALA A 20 9.62 -32.83 56.27
N ALA A 21 10.40 -31.80 56.59
CA ALA A 21 9.89 -30.44 56.63
C ALA A 21 9.27 -30.16 55.29
N ASP A 22 7.96 -29.98 55.27
CA ASP A 22 7.20 -29.58 54.10
C ASP A 22 7.80 -28.22 53.63
N LEU A 23 8.68 -28.28 52.66
CA LEU A 23 9.17 -27.08 51.99
C LEU A 23 7.94 -26.36 51.43
N PRO A 24 7.71 -25.09 51.80
CA PRO A 24 6.59 -24.37 51.27
C PRO A 24 6.60 -24.49 49.73
N ALA A 25 5.51 -25.02 49.18
CA ALA A 25 5.35 -25.17 47.72
C ALA A 25 5.75 -23.83 47.08
N ARG A 26 6.79 -23.84 46.26
CA ARG A 26 7.17 -22.64 45.50
C ARG A 26 5.93 -22.22 44.75
N VAL A 27 5.32 -21.12 45.20
CA VAL A 27 4.26 -20.46 44.42
C VAL A 27 4.89 -20.13 43.10
N ALA A 28 4.42 -20.82 42.03
CA ALA A 28 4.89 -20.54 40.70
C ALA A 28 4.70 -19.03 40.45
N ALA A 29 5.77 -18.35 40.04
CA ALA A 29 5.69 -16.95 39.74
C ALA A 29 4.55 -16.75 38.74
N PRO A 30 3.68 -15.74 38.92
CA PRO A 30 2.59 -15.49 37.97
C PRO A 30 3.18 -15.41 36.59
N VAL A 31 2.64 -16.24 35.68
CA VAL A 31 3.04 -16.22 34.26
C VAL A 31 2.78 -14.81 33.78
N ALA A 32 3.80 -14.10 33.35
CA ALA A 32 3.65 -12.75 32.81
C ALA A 32 2.70 -12.83 31.63
N TYR A 33 1.53 -12.22 31.76
CA TYR A 33 0.57 -12.12 30.66
C TYR A 33 1.19 -11.27 29.55
N VAL A 34 1.57 -11.90 28.43
CA VAL A 34 1.98 -11.19 27.24
C VAL A 34 0.70 -10.89 26.45
N PRO A 35 0.27 -9.63 26.34
CA PRO A 35 -0.92 -9.31 25.59
C PRO A 35 -0.74 -9.75 24.12
N PRO A 36 -1.79 -10.30 23.48
CA PRO A 36 -1.75 -10.66 22.08
C PRO A 36 -1.43 -9.42 21.25
N PHE A 37 -0.75 -9.63 20.10
CA PHE A 37 -0.45 -8.56 19.17
C PHE A 37 -1.76 -7.89 18.69
N SER A 38 -1.75 -6.57 18.60
CA SER A 38 -2.89 -5.78 18.09
C SER A 38 -2.43 -4.82 16.99
N TRP A 39 -3.24 -4.72 15.95
CA TRP A 39 -3.06 -3.76 14.87
C TRP A 39 -3.55 -2.35 15.23
N THR A 40 -4.22 -2.16 16.38
CA THR A 40 -4.71 -0.85 16.83
C THR A 40 -3.55 0.11 17.08
N GLY A 41 -3.67 1.30 16.54
CA GLY A 41 -2.72 2.40 16.77
C GLY A 41 -2.44 3.21 15.51
N PHE A 42 -1.73 4.31 15.70
CA PHE A 42 -1.16 5.11 14.62
C PHE A 42 0.04 4.40 14.03
N TYR A 43 0.26 4.62 12.75
CA TYR A 43 1.45 4.13 12.07
C TYR A 43 1.94 5.12 11.02
N LEU A 44 3.25 5.09 10.78
CA LEU A 44 3.92 5.80 9.70
C LEU A 44 4.83 4.83 8.96
N GLY A 45 4.99 5.03 7.67
CA GLY A 45 5.82 4.15 6.87
C GLY A 45 6.29 4.76 5.55
N GLY A 46 7.06 3.95 4.84
CA GLY A 46 7.48 4.23 3.48
C GLY A 46 7.00 3.13 2.55
N GLU A 47 6.85 3.47 1.29
CA GLU A 47 6.52 2.54 0.22
C GLU A 47 7.41 2.73 -0.99
N LEU A 48 7.72 1.61 -1.65
CA LEU A 48 8.49 1.56 -2.89
C LEU A 48 7.88 0.50 -3.78
N GLY A 49 7.74 0.78 -5.06
CA GLY A 49 7.12 -0.18 -5.95
C GLY A 49 7.18 0.18 -7.42
N TRP A 50 6.31 -0.47 -8.16
CA TRP A 50 6.17 -0.34 -9.58
C TRP A 50 4.79 0.18 -9.93
N ILE A 51 4.72 1.12 -10.89
CA ILE A 51 3.48 1.68 -11.42
C ILE A 51 3.45 1.48 -12.93
N GLN A 52 2.30 1.03 -13.42
CA GLN A 52 1.92 1.04 -14.82
C GLN A 52 0.79 2.05 -15.00
N THR A 53 1.01 3.04 -15.84
CA THR A 53 0.02 4.06 -16.18
C THR A 53 -0.48 3.81 -17.57
N LYS A 54 -1.80 3.79 -17.73
CA LYS A 54 -2.51 3.60 -19.03
C LYS A 54 -3.25 4.89 -19.37
N PRO A 55 -2.62 5.77 -20.15
CA PRO A 55 -3.31 6.93 -20.69
C PRO A 55 -4.12 6.51 -21.90
N GLU A 56 -5.44 6.72 -21.86
CA GLU A 56 -6.31 6.54 -23.02
C GLU A 56 -6.71 7.92 -23.55
N TYR A 57 -6.50 8.12 -24.85
CA TYR A 57 -6.85 9.35 -25.53
C TYR A 57 -7.87 9.05 -26.60
N THR A 58 -8.99 9.75 -26.53
CA THR A 58 -9.99 9.77 -27.60
C THR A 58 -9.98 11.16 -28.21
N THR A 59 -9.52 11.27 -29.45
CA THR A 59 -9.57 12.50 -30.24
C THR A 59 -10.80 12.47 -31.11
N GLY A 60 -11.74 13.37 -30.88
CA GLY A 60 -12.86 13.62 -31.79
C GLY A 60 -12.57 14.88 -32.62
N ALA A 61 -12.41 14.76 -33.91
CA ALA A 61 -12.33 15.90 -34.81
C ALA A 61 -13.53 15.89 -35.73
N LEU A 62 -14.20 17.04 -35.86
CA LEU A 62 -15.19 17.25 -36.91
C LEU A 62 -14.47 17.81 -38.13
N LEU A 63 -14.03 16.95 -39.03
CA LEU A 63 -13.45 17.37 -40.29
C LEU A 63 -14.53 17.18 -41.37
N LEU A 64 -14.93 18.27 -42.00
CA LEU A 64 -15.97 18.26 -43.10
C LEU A 64 -17.30 17.61 -42.65
N GLY A 65 -17.69 17.74 -41.36
CA GLY A 65 -18.95 17.19 -40.87
C GLY A 65 -18.93 15.69 -40.51
N ALA A 66 -17.80 15.00 -40.64
CA ALA A 66 -17.66 13.60 -40.26
C ALA A 66 -16.85 13.48 -38.96
N PRO A 67 -17.31 12.72 -37.95
CA PRO A 67 -16.54 12.46 -36.73
C PRO A 67 -15.37 11.53 -37.07
N PHE A 68 -14.18 11.97 -36.74
CA PHE A 68 -12.94 11.18 -36.81
C PHE A 68 -12.43 10.90 -35.39
N VAL A 69 -12.34 9.64 -35.02
CA VAL A 69 -11.88 9.22 -33.73
C VAL A 69 -10.55 8.50 -33.88
N VAL A 70 -9.50 9.02 -33.27
CA VAL A 70 -8.22 8.33 -33.12
C VAL A 70 -8.02 8.02 -31.65
N SER A 71 -7.94 6.75 -31.32
CA SER A 71 -7.53 6.30 -29.99
C SER A 71 -6.05 5.91 -30.04
N SER A 72 -5.25 6.50 -29.18
CA SER A 72 -3.85 6.12 -29.02
C SER A 72 -3.50 6.14 -27.53
N GLY A 73 -2.93 5.04 -27.06
CA GLY A 73 -2.40 4.92 -25.71
C GLY A 73 -1.11 4.11 -25.74
N SER A 74 -0.08 4.56 -25.07
CA SER A 74 1.12 3.77 -24.83
C SER A 74 1.31 3.63 -23.32
N ASP A 75 1.27 2.39 -22.85
CA ASP A 75 1.51 2.08 -21.44
C ASP A 75 2.89 2.62 -21.01
N LYS A 76 2.93 3.30 -19.89
CA LYS A 76 4.15 3.80 -19.29
C LYS A 76 4.37 3.16 -17.94
N ASN A 77 5.55 2.65 -17.76
CA ASN A 77 5.97 2.01 -16.53
C ASN A 77 6.99 2.90 -15.80
N GLY A 78 7.00 2.83 -14.47
CA GLY A 78 7.95 3.55 -13.66
C GLY A 78 8.02 3.00 -12.24
N LEU A 79 8.96 3.53 -11.48
CA LEU A 79 9.01 3.29 -10.05
C LEU A 79 8.12 4.30 -9.34
N THR A 80 7.51 3.86 -8.24
CA THR A 80 6.78 4.69 -7.28
C THR A 80 7.49 4.61 -5.95
N TYR A 81 7.57 5.72 -5.24
CA TYR A 81 8.12 5.81 -3.89
C TYR A 81 7.33 6.84 -3.10
N GLY A 82 7.17 6.61 -1.82
CA GLY A 82 6.34 7.49 -1.03
C GLY A 82 6.40 7.22 0.46
N VAL A 83 5.61 8.03 1.15
CA VAL A 83 5.36 7.91 2.58
C VAL A 83 3.87 7.66 2.80
N LEU A 84 3.56 6.92 3.83
CA LEU A 84 2.20 6.61 4.23
C LEU A 84 2.02 6.77 5.73
N GLY A 85 0.81 7.04 6.14
CA GLY A 85 0.46 7.09 7.55
C GLY A 85 -1.02 6.85 7.75
N GLY A 86 -1.38 6.34 8.90
CA GLY A 86 -2.76 6.01 9.17
C GLY A 86 -3.03 5.62 10.62
N TYR A 87 -4.26 5.23 10.84
CA TYR A 87 -4.73 4.70 12.10
C TYR A 87 -5.59 3.47 11.87
N ASN A 88 -5.29 2.40 12.59
CA ASN A 88 -6.09 1.18 12.62
C ASN A 88 -6.79 1.02 13.96
N TYR A 89 -8.00 0.49 13.94
CA TYR A 89 -8.77 0.07 15.10
C TYR A 89 -9.19 -1.38 14.92
N GLN A 90 -8.75 -2.25 15.83
CA GLN A 90 -9.01 -3.69 15.79
C GLN A 90 -10.08 -4.09 16.80
N VAL A 91 -11.08 -4.84 16.33
CA VAL A 91 -12.12 -5.47 17.15
C VAL A 91 -12.12 -6.97 16.87
N GLY A 92 -11.57 -7.75 17.79
CA GLY A 92 -11.34 -9.17 17.54
C GLY A 92 -10.39 -9.40 16.37
N GLN A 93 -10.87 -10.01 15.30
CA GLN A 93 -10.09 -10.23 14.08
C GLN A 93 -10.34 -9.16 12.99
N LEU A 94 -11.33 -8.30 13.20
CA LEU A 94 -11.67 -7.25 12.25
C LEU A 94 -10.81 -6.01 12.52
N VAL A 95 -10.23 -5.44 11.47
CA VAL A 95 -9.47 -4.20 11.51
C VAL A 95 -10.13 -3.17 10.61
N LEU A 96 -10.47 -2.04 11.17
CA LEU A 96 -10.95 -0.86 10.46
C LEU A 96 -9.90 0.23 10.55
N GLY A 97 -9.68 0.96 9.46
CA GLY A 97 -8.66 2.01 9.47
C GLY A 97 -8.88 3.07 8.42
N VAL A 98 -8.08 4.12 8.58
CA VAL A 98 -7.91 5.17 7.58
C VAL A 98 -6.43 5.32 7.29
N GLU A 99 -6.09 5.50 6.02
CA GLU A 99 -4.71 5.64 5.57
C GLU A 99 -4.61 6.77 4.56
N GLY A 100 -3.57 7.58 4.68
CA GLY A 100 -3.18 8.56 3.69
C GLY A 100 -1.77 8.28 3.19
N ASP A 101 -1.53 8.54 1.92
CA ASP A 101 -0.21 8.44 1.32
C ASP A 101 0.13 9.66 0.46
N PHE A 102 1.43 9.87 0.29
CA PHE A 102 1.98 10.84 -0.62
C PHE A 102 3.11 10.19 -1.42
N VAL A 103 2.97 10.17 -2.74
CA VAL A 103 3.84 9.40 -3.64
C VAL A 103 4.43 10.26 -4.75
N GLY A 104 5.68 9.94 -5.10
CA GLY A 104 6.36 10.41 -6.28
C GLY A 104 6.56 9.27 -7.28
N TRP A 105 6.68 9.61 -8.55
CA TRP A 105 6.89 8.65 -9.64
C TRP A 105 8.07 9.00 -10.51
N THR A 106 8.79 7.97 -10.97
CA THR A 106 9.84 8.10 -11.99
C THR A 106 9.34 7.73 -13.38
N VAL A 107 8.03 7.86 -13.61
CA VAL A 107 7.45 7.58 -14.93
C VAL A 107 8.03 8.55 -15.96
N GLY A 108 8.59 8.01 -17.04
CA GLY A 108 9.21 8.80 -18.09
C GLY A 108 8.21 9.77 -18.74
N LYS A 109 8.75 10.83 -19.37
CA LYS A 109 7.93 11.81 -20.11
C LYS A 109 7.09 11.12 -21.17
N ILE A 110 5.78 11.33 -21.11
CA ILE A 110 4.87 10.87 -22.16
C ILE A 110 4.97 11.88 -23.30
N ARG A 111 5.50 11.43 -24.43
CA ARG A 111 5.62 12.26 -25.65
C ARG A 111 4.50 11.91 -26.60
N TYR A 112 3.89 12.95 -27.15
CA TYR A 112 2.90 12.83 -28.20
C TYR A 112 3.52 13.32 -29.50
N THR A 113 3.68 12.43 -30.45
CA THR A 113 4.27 12.71 -31.74
C THR A 113 3.16 12.81 -32.79
N ALA A 114 3.02 13.96 -33.43
CA ALA A 114 2.21 14.14 -34.63
C ALA A 114 3.11 14.02 -35.87
N ILE A 115 2.52 14.07 -37.06
CA ILE A 115 3.23 13.99 -38.35
C ILE A 115 4.30 15.08 -38.49
N THR A 116 4.20 16.17 -37.69
CA THR A 116 5.12 17.33 -37.72
C THR A 116 6.13 17.35 -36.55
N GLY A 117 6.21 16.29 -35.73
CA GLY A 117 7.13 16.19 -34.58
C GLY A 117 6.43 16.09 -33.22
N ASP A 118 7.21 16.14 -32.13
CA ASP A 118 6.70 16.07 -30.75
C ASP A 118 5.81 17.27 -30.44
N PHE A 119 4.51 17.01 -30.26
CA PHE A 119 3.50 18.07 -30.05
C PHE A 119 3.27 18.38 -28.58
N LEU A 120 3.30 17.38 -27.69
CA LEU A 120 2.99 17.53 -26.27
C LEU A 120 3.88 16.62 -25.42
N THR A 121 4.29 17.12 -24.26
CA THR A 121 4.97 16.32 -23.24
C THR A 121 4.20 16.45 -21.93
N ALA A 122 3.73 15.35 -21.39
CA ALA A 122 3.11 15.28 -20.05
C ALA A 122 4.08 14.67 -19.03
N HIS A 123 4.15 15.29 -17.89
CA HIS A 123 4.98 14.85 -16.76
C HIS A 123 4.11 14.72 -15.51
N THR A 124 4.06 13.52 -14.94
CA THR A 124 3.40 13.28 -13.66
C THR A 124 4.45 13.39 -12.57
N LYS A 125 4.29 14.31 -11.61
CA LYS A 125 5.29 14.60 -10.59
C LYS A 125 5.01 13.89 -9.28
N TRP A 126 3.84 14.09 -8.72
CA TRP A 126 3.45 13.62 -7.40
C TRP A 126 1.94 13.44 -7.31
N GLY A 127 1.53 12.69 -6.33
CA GLY A 127 0.13 12.46 -6.00
C GLY A 127 -0.01 11.86 -4.63
N GLY A 128 -1.21 11.45 -4.33
CA GLY A 128 -1.51 10.79 -3.06
C GLY A 128 -2.93 10.30 -3.00
N SER A 129 -3.28 9.71 -1.86
CA SER A 129 -4.65 9.25 -1.62
C SER A 129 -5.03 9.34 -0.16
N ILE A 130 -6.35 9.34 0.09
CA ILE A 130 -6.96 9.14 1.40
C ILE A 130 -7.94 7.99 1.25
N ARG A 131 -7.75 6.94 2.05
CA ARG A 131 -8.46 5.67 1.88
C ARG A 131 -9.00 5.13 3.21
N GLY A 132 -10.19 4.55 3.17
CA GLY A 132 -10.64 3.62 4.19
C GLY A 132 -9.96 2.27 4.02
N ARG A 133 -9.75 1.56 5.12
CA ARG A 133 -9.13 0.23 5.18
C ARG A 133 -10.01 -0.72 5.96
N LEU A 134 -10.26 -1.90 5.41
CA LEU A 134 -10.99 -3.00 6.04
C LEU A 134 -10.13 -4.25 5.97
N GLY A 135 -9.82 -4.85 7.11
CA GLY A 135 -8.90 -5.98 7.18
C GLY A 135 -9.34 -7.09 8.12
N TYR A 136 -8.75 -8.25 7.92
CA TYR A 136 -8.84 -9.42 8.77
C TYR A 136 -7.45 -9.73 9.34
N ALA A 137 -7.33 -9.66 10.67
CA ALA A 137 -6.12 -9.95 11.40
C ALA A 137 -6.06 -11.44 11.76
N ALA A 138 -5.06 -12.13 11.23
CA ALA A 138 -4.69 -13.47 11.61
C ALA A 138 -3.37 -13.37 12.40
N ASP A 139 -3.46 -13.12 13.70
CA ASP A 139 -2.35 -12.82 14.60
C ASP A 139 -1.51 -11.64 14.05
N ARG A 140 -0.29 -11.89 13.59
CA ARG A 140 0.64 -10.89 13.07
C ARG A 140 0.50 -10.62 11.57
N ALA A 141 -0.37 -11.33 10.88
CA ALA A 141 -0.71 -11.09 9.47
C ALA A 141 -2.04 -10.35 9.37
N LEU A 142 -2.07 -9.29 8.55
CA LEU A 142 -3.26 -8.51 8.25
C LEU A 142 -3.54 -8.57 6.75
N PHE A 143 -4.64 -9.18 6.37
CA PHE A 143 -5.18 -9.16 5.02
C PHE A 143 -6.18 -8.03 4.92
N TYR A 144 -6.08 -7.17 3.91
CA TYR A 144 -6.93 -6.01 3.84
C TYR A 144 -7.29 -5.60 2.43
N VAL A 145 -8.39 -4.84 2.35
CA VAL A 145 -8.80 -4.08 1.18
C VAL A 145 -8.88 -2.61 1.53
N THR A 146 -8.65 -1.75 0.55
CA THR A 146 -8.69 -0.30 0.70
C THR A 146 -9.53 0.32 -0.39
N GLY A 147 -10.11 1.49 -0.11
CA GLY A 147 -10.84 2.27 -1.10
C GLY A 147 -10.97 3.72 -0.66
N GLY A 148 -10.90 4.64 -1.63
CA GLY A 148 -10.98 6.06 -1.30
C GLY A 148 -10.74 6.98 -2.49
N ALA A 149 -10.41 8.24 -2.16
CA ALA A 149 -10.09 9.27 -3.12
C ALA A 149 -8.58 9.33 -3.39
N ALA A 150 -8.22 9.55 -4.64
CA ALA A 150 -6.83 9.77 -5.07
C ALA A 150 -6.73 11.11 -5.81
N PHE A 151 -5.54 11.69 -5.78
CA PHE A 151 -5.23 12.89 -6.53
C PHE A 151 -3.86 12.78 -7.18
N VAL A 152 -3.70 13.42 -8.33
CA VAL A 152 -2.45 13.43 -9.09
C VAL A 152 -2.20 14.81 -9.66
N SER A 153 -0.97 15.31 -9.54
CA SER A 153 -0.52 16.54 -10.15
C SER A 153 0.22 16.25 -11.45
N ASN A 154 -0.29 16.83 -12.54
CA ASN A 154 0.28 16.68 -13.88
C ASN A 154 0.67 18.04 -14.42
N GLU A 155 1.86 18.13 -15.02
CA GLU A 155 2.29 19.27 -15.84
C GLU A 155 2.28 18.86 -17.32
N THR A 156 1.68 19.68 -18.16
CA THR A 156 1.68 19.48 -19.60
C THR A 156 2.38 20.66 -20.26
N SER A 157 3.41 20.39 -21.06
CA SER A 157 4.16 21.40 -21.80
C SER A 157 4.28 21.09 -23.26
N ILE A 158 4.34 22.14 -24.11
CA ILE A 158 4.66 22.02 -25.53
C ILE A 158 6.18 22.22 -25.69
N PRO A 159 6.95 21.19 -26.12
CA PRO A 159 8.40 21.29 -26.25
C PRO A 159 8.84 22.37 -27.27
N THR A 160 8.06 22.59 -28.32
CA THR A 160 8.41 23.47 -29.45
C THR A 160 8.39 24.95 -29.12
N THR A 161 7.57 25.36 -28.15
CA THR A 161 7.40 26.78 -27.78
C THR A 161 7.84 27.11 -26.36
N GLY A 162 8.15 26.11 -25.55
CA GLY A 162 8.42 26.27 -24.12
C GLY A 162 7.21 26.75 -23.30
N ILE A 163 6.04 26.84 -23.92
CA ILE A 163 4.81 27.30 -23.27
C ILE A 163 4.15 26.11 -22.59
N SER A 164 3.92 26.21 -21.28
CA SER A 164 3.07 25.27 -20.57
C SER A 164 1.63 25.49 -20.99
N ILE A 165 1.06 24.54 -21.74
CA ILE A 165 -0.36 24.58 -22.11
C ILE A 165 -1.12 23.68 -21.15
N GLY A 166 -2.01 24.26 -20.44
CA GLY A 166 -2.78 23.65 -19.40
C GLY A 166 -2.12 23.89 -18.07
N GLY A 167 -2.79 24.68 -17.25
CA GLY A 167 -2.34 25.00 -15.93
C GLY A 167 -2.03 23.73 -15.12
N ASP A 168 -1.11 23.85 -14.19
CA ASP A 168 -0.87 22.88 -13.12
C ASP A 168 -2.23 22.45 -12.56
N GLY A 169 -2.68 21.27 -12.97
CA GLY A 169 -4.02 20.79 -12.64
C GLY A 169 -3.94 19.53 -11.82
N THR A 170 -4.33 19.63 -10.55
CA THR A 170 -4.64 18.43 -9.76
C THR A 170 -5.87 17.78 -10.36
N ARG A 171 -5.78 16.47 -10.63
CA ARG A 171 -6.92 15.63 -11.01
C ARG A 171 -7.32 14.81 -9.81
N LEU A 172 -8.61 14.76 -9.56
CA LEU A 172 -9.20 13.87 -8.59
C LEU A 172 -9.56 12.54 -9.25
N GLY A 173 -9.64 11.51 -8.45
CA GLY A 173 -10.00 10.18 -8.88
C GLY A 173 -10.38 9.31 -7.70
N TRP A 174 -10.69 8.07 -7.98
CA TRP A 174 -10.92 7.05 -6.97
C TRP A 174 -9.83 5.97 -7.06
N THR A 175 -9.63 5.30 -5.95
CA THR A 175 -8.66 4.21 -5.84
C THR A 175 -9.23 3.05 -5.04
N VAL A 176 -8.88 1.84 -5.43
CA VAL A 176 -9.20 0.62 -4.71
C VAL A 176 -7.95 -0.27 -4.71
N GLY A 177 -7.74 -0.96 -3.62
CA GLY A 177 -6.56 -1.81 -3.46
C GLY A 177 -6.78 -2.93 -2.48
N GLY A 178 -5.75 -3.74 -2.32
CA GLY A 178 -5.71 -4.79 -1.33
C GLY A 178 -4.29 -5.27 -1.12
N GLY A 179 -4.03 -5.79 0.07
CA GLY A 179 -2.69 -6.18 0.43
C GLY A 179 -2.63 -7.08 1.65
N ILE A 180 -1.39 -7.39 1.99
CA ILE A 180 -1.05 -8.19 3.16
C ILE A 180 0.08 -7.47 3.89
N ASP A 181 -0.12 -7.16 5.18
CA ASP A 181 0.92 -6.68 6.08
C ASP A 181 1.29 -7.77 7.09
N TYR A 182 2.55 -7.85 7.46
CA TYR A 182 3.08 -8.75 8.46
C TYR A 182 3.90 -8.01 9.51
N ALA A 183 3.49 -8.11 10.78
CA ALA A 183 4.19 -7.52 11.91
C ALA A 183 5.29 -8.45 12.41
N PHE A 184 6.54 -8.17 12.04
CA PHE A 184 7.69 -8.96 12.49
C PHE A 184 8.16 -8.60 13.89
N THR A 185 7.75 -7.43 14.42
CA THR A 185 7.84 -7.05 15.84
C THR A 185 6.51 -6.47 16.30
N ASN A 186 6.43 -6.02 17.56
CA ASN A 186 5.22 -5.34 18.07
C ASN A 186 4.98 -3.95 17.45
N ASN A 187 6.02 -3.36 16.88
CA ASN A 187 5.97 -2.00 16.34
C ASN A 187 6.25 -1.97 14.83
N TRP A 188 7.05 -2.89 14.28
CA TRP A 188 7.44 -2.88 12.90
C TRP A 188 6.64 -3.89 12.07
N PHE A 189 6.17 -3.45 10.92
CA PHE A 189 5.51 -4.29 9.94
C PHE A 189 6.06 -4.05 8.54
N THR A 190 5.91 -5.03 7.68
CA THR A 190 6.18 -4.94 6.24
C THR A 190 5.00 -5.54 5.49
N GLY A 191 4.85 -5.19 4.23
CA GLY A 191 3.74 -5.71 3.44
C GLY A 191 3.87 -5.46 1.95
N ILE A 192 2.90 -5.97 1.22
CA ILE A 192 2.74 -5.77 -0.22
C ILE A 192 1.30 -5.35 -0.47
N GLU A 193 1.12 -4.32 -1.28
CA GLU A 193 -0.19 -3.80 -1.70
C GLU A 193 -0.27 -3.71 -3.22
N TYR A 194 -1.38 -4.16 -3.79
CA TYR A 194 -1.80 -3.84 -5.13
C TYR A 194 -2.86 -2.76 -5.10
N ARG A 195 -2.76 -1.78 -5.99
CA ARG A 195 -3.66 -0.64 -6.07
C ARG A 195 -4.03 -0.33 -7.51
N TYR A 196 -5.31 -0.16 -7.78
CA TYR A 196 -5.85 0.40 -8.99
C TYR A 196 -6.38 1.80 -8.72
N SER A 197 -6.07 2.75 -9.60
CA SER A 197 -6.59 4.12 -9.50
C SER A 197 -7.08 4.58 -10.86
N GLN A 198 -8.20 5.31 -10.84
CA GLN A 198 -8.77 5.94 -12.02
C GLN A 198 -9.06 7.41 -11.73
N TYR A 199 -8.57 8.27 -12.60
CA TYR A 199 -8.69 9.72 -12.46
C TYR A 199 -9.72 10.27 -13.43
N GLU A 200 -10.33 11.40 -13.06
CA GLU A 200 -11.31 12.09 -13.87
C GLU A 200 -10.79 12.42 -15.26
N ALA A 201 -11.62 12.16 -16.27
CA ALA A 201 -11.33 12.51 -17.64
C ALA A 201 -11.34 14.04 -17.82
N LYS A 202 -10.31 14.59 -18.44
CA LYS A 202 -10.30 15.98 -18.87
C LYS A 202 -10.56 16.07 -20.37
N THR A 203 -11.50 16.93 -20.73
CA THR A 203 -11.79 17.26 -22.13
C THR A 203 -11.20 18.61 -22.45
N PHE A 204 -10.36 18.67 -23.46
CA PHE A 204 -9.79 19.90 -24.00
C PHE A 204 -10.42 20.14 -25.36
N THR A 205 -10.98 21.32 -25.58
CA THR A 205 -11.58 21.71 -26.85
C THR A 205 -10.80 22.88 -27.44
N TYR A 206 -10.23 22.69 -28.63
CA TYR A 206 -9.50 23.72 -29.35
C TYR A 206 -10.25 24.10 -30.62
N PRO A 207 -10.52 25.41 -30.83
CA PRO A 207 -11.01 25.86 -32.11
C PRO A 207 -9.91 25.74 -33.15
N ILE A 208 -10.27 25.26 -34.35
CA ILE A 208 -9.37 25.29 -35.53
C ILE A 208 -9.62 26.58 -36.27
N PRO A 209 -8.74 27.61 -36.13
CA PRO A 209 -9.00 28.92 -36.77
C PRO A 209 -8.88 28.90 -38.28
N ILE A 210 -8.29 27.86 -38.86
CA ILE A 210 -8.12 27.73 -40.32
C ILE A 210 -9.42 27.20 -40.91
N LEU A 211 -10.12 28.01 -41.69
CA LEU A 211 -11.30 27.70 -42.49
C LEU A 211 -12.64 27.50 -41.77
N ASN A 212 -12.82 27.96 -40.52
CA ASN A 212 -14.08 27.74 -39.76
C ASN A 212 -14.53 26.25 -39.72
N LEU A 213 -13.60 25.30 -39.73
CA LEU A 213 -13.84 23.86 -39.85
C LEU A 213 -14.22 23.14 -38.57
N GLY A 214 -14.49 23.91 -37.45
CA GLY A 214 -15.03 23.31 -36.25
C GLY A 214 -14.04 23.24 -35.07
N PHE A 215 -14.26 22.29 -34.17
CA PHE A 215 -13.50 22.10 -32.95
C PHE A 215 -12.85 20.72 -32.90
N VAL A 216 -11.65 20.62 -32.35
CA VAL A 216 -11.04 19.33 -32.00
C VAL A 216 -11.18 19.15 -30.49
N GLY A 217 -11.87 18.10 -30.10
CA GLY A 217 -12.00 17.70 -28.69
C GLY A 217 -11.04 16.54 -28.37
N PHE A 218 -10.26 16.70 -27.31
CA PHE A 218 -9.41 15.64 -26.77
C PHE A 218 -9.97 15.21 -25.42
N LYS A 219 -10.43 13.97 -25.29
CA LYS A 219 -10.78 13.36 -24.02
C LYS A 219 -9.61 12.52 -23.53
N GLN A 220 -9.07 12.82 -22.38
CA GLN A 220 -7.97 12.10 -21.77
C GLN A 220 -8.47 11.37 -20.52
N GLU A 221 -8.45 10.06 -20.53
CA GLU A 221 -8.66 9.20 -19.38
C GLU A 221 -7.31 8.71 -18.86
N LEU A 222 -7.18 8.57 -17.55
CA LEU A 222 -5.95 8.14 -16.91
C LEU A 222 -6.28 7.08 -15.86
N SER A 223 -5.74 5.88 -16.05
CA SER A 223 -5.79 4.82 -15.07
C SER A 223 -4.38 4.34 -14.73
N SER A 224 -4.21 3.80 -13.54
CA SER A 224 -2.93 3.25 -13.10
C SER A 224 -3.10 1.98 -12.28
N ASN A 225 -2.15 1.06 -12.46
CA ASN A 225 -1.96 -0.13 -11.65
C ASN A 225 -0.64 0.02 -10.91
N GLN A 226 -0.64 -0.23 -9.62
CA GLN A 226 0.54 -0.06 -8.76
C GLN A 226 0.70 -1.28 -7.88
N VAL A 227 1.94 -1.75 -7.74
CA VAL A 227 2.33 -2.77 -6.76
C VAL A 227 3.43 -2.18 -5.91
N THR A 228 3.24 -2.13 -4.60
CA THR A 228 4.20 -1.56 -3.66
C THR A 228 4.58 -2.55 -2.57
N ALA A 229 5.85 -2.58 -2.22
CA ALA A 229 6.33 -3.07 -0.94
C ALA A 229 6.32 -1.91 0.05
N ARG A 230 5.92 -2.18 1.28
CA ARG A 230 5.78 -1.17 2.33
C ARG A 230 6.45 -1.62 3.62
N ILE A 231 6.98 -0.68 4.36
CA ILE A 231 7.50 -0.87 5.71
C ILE A 231 6.98 0.24 6.59
N GLY A 232 6.54 -0.09 7.80
CA GLY A 232 5.99 0.91 8.70
C GLY A 232 6.27 0.62 10.17
N TYR A 233 6.18 1.68 10.95
CA TYR A 233 6.28 1.66 12.40
C TYR A 233 4.93 2.01 13.01
N LYS A 234 4.44 1.13 13.87
CA LYS A 234 3.21 1.30 14.64
C LYS A 234 3.57 1.76 16.06
N PHE A 235 2.89 2.81 16.51
CA PHE A 235 3.01 3.38 17.83
C PHE A 235 2.13 2.69 18.85
#